data_f039fa59f2b649ccb3ba1a86357c72f1
#
_entry.id   f039fa59f2b649ccb3ba1a86357c72f1
#
_cell.length_a   1.000
_cell.length_b   1.000
_cell.length_c   1.000
_cell.angle_alpha   90.00
_cell.angle_beta   90.00
_cell.angle_gamma   90.00
#
_symmetry.space_group_name_H-M   'P 1'
#
loop_
_entity.id
_entity.type
_entity.pdbx_description
1 polymer ?
#
loop_
_entity_poly.entity_id
_entity_poly.type
_entity_poly.pdbx_seq_one_letter_code
_entity_poly.pdbx_strand_id
1 'polypeptide(L)'
;EASETRAGGHVFLTLEGDGATLDCAAFEPTKGFRNRVRSLKAGDRITACGEVTDGTLKLEKFAVRDLVRTEAVTPDCPDCGRSMKSAGRNQGYRCRDCGTSADGKTAQSIERGLERGWYEVPPVARWSVADSTRPRTRLAETECCLEVPV
;
A
#
# COMPACT_ATOMS: atom_id res chain seq x y z
N GLU A 1 4.89 -6.42 2.24
CA GLU A 1 3.56 -5.79 2.41
C GLU A 1 3.75 -4.29 2.57
N ALA A 2 2.91 -3.49 1.94
CA ALA A 2 3.00 -2.03 2.01
C ALA A 2 2.46 -1.47 3.34
N SER A 3 1.71 -2.25 4.10
CA SER A 3 1.14 -1.85 5.38
C SER A 3 1.22 -2.96 6.42
N GLU A 4 1.38 -2.57 7.68
CA GLU A 4 1.42 -3.45 8.84
C GLU A 4 0.21 -3.18 9.76
N THR A 5 -0.46 -4.23 10.21
CA THR A 5 -1.52 -4.12 11.21
C THR A 5 -0.94 -4.45 12.59
N ARG A 6 -0.99 -3.48 13.53
CA ARG A 6 -0.52 -3.65 14.90
C ARG A 6 -1.67 -3.89 15.88
N ALA A 7 -1.30 -4.18 17.14
CA ALA A 7 -2.25 -4.36 18.23
C ALA A 7 -3.25 -3.20 18.32
N GLY A 8 -4.54 -3.49 18.56
CA GLY A 8 -5.63 -2.51 18.50
C GLY A 8 -6.21 -2.29 17.10
N GLY A 9 -5.69 -2.98 16.07
CA GLY A 9 -6.23 -2.93 14.71
C GLY A 9 -5.82 -1.69 13.90
N HIS A 10 -4.89 -0.88 14.41
CA HIS A 10 -4.31 0.25 13.66
C HIS A 10 -3.48 -0.26 12.48
N VAL A 11 -3.53 0.46 11.38
CA VAL A 11 -2.76 0.13 10.17
C VAL A 11 -1.69 1.18 9.97
N PHE A 12 -0.45 0.74 9.88
CA PHE A 12 0.73 1.57 9.64
C PHE A 12 1.28 1.28 8.24
N LEU A 13 1.76 2.32 7.59
CA LEU A 13 2.48 2.22 6.33
C LEU A 13 3.52 3.34 6.28
N THR A 14 4.56 3.14 5.49
CA THR A 14 5.57 4.17 5.22
C THR A 14 5.39 4.64 3.79
N LEU A 15 5.26 5.94 3.61
CA LEU A 15 5.27 6.59 2.29
C LEU A 15 6.67 7.05 1.97
N GLU A 16 7.04 6.94 0.70
CA GLU A 16 8.34 7.37 0.19
C GLU A 16 8.13 8.40 -0.92
N GLY A 17 8.84 9.53 -0.89
CA GLY A 17 8.77 10.56 -1.91
C GLY A 17 9.88 11.57 -1.80
N ASP A 18 10.35 12.08 -2.95
CA ASP A 18 11.40 13.10 -3.06
C ASP A 18 12.66 12.77 -2.22
N GLY A 19 12.97 11.46 -2.07
CA GLY A 19 14.11 10.98 -1.28
C GLY A 19 13.89 11.01 0.24
N ALA A 20 12.65 11.26 0.70
CA ALA A 20 12.26 11.21 2.10
C ALA A 20 11.20 10.13 2.36
N THR A 21 11.09 9.70 3.59
CA THR A 21 10.07 8.77 4.05
C THR A 21 9.18 9.43 5.10
N LEU A 22 7.90 9.07 5.13
CA LEU A 22 6.94 9.52 6.12
C LEU A 22 6.10 8.34 6.61
N ASP A 23 6.14 8.10 7.91
CA ASP A 23 5.29 7.11 8.53
C ASP A 23 3.85 7.61 8.61
N CYS A 24 2.91 6.74 8.25
CA CYS A 24 1.49 7.03 8.24
C CYS A 24 0.73 6.01 9.09
N ALA A 25 -0.35 6.46 9.71
CA ALA A 25 -1.21 5.61 10.52
C ALA A 25 -2.69 5.84 10.20
N ALA A 26 -3.41 4.76 9.96
CA ALA A 26 -4.87 4.74 9.91
C ALA A 26 -5.41 4.10 11.20
N PHE A 27 -6.04 4.92 12.04
CA PHE A 27 -6.46 4.52 13.38
C PHE A 27 -7.86 3.85 13.41
N GLU A 28 -8.12 3.03 14.43
CA GLU A 28 -9.47 2.66 14.87
C GLU A 28 -10.16 3.95 15.37
N PRO A 29 -11.43 4.26 15.04
CA PRO A 29 -12.49 3.35 14.57
C PRO A 29 -12.81 3.44 13.06
N THR A 30 -11.87 3.74 12.20
CA THR A 30 -12.14 4.02 10.78
C THR A 30 -12.49 2.80 9.91
N LYS A 31 -12.66 1.62 10.50
CA LYS A 31 -13.11 0.33 9.90
C LYS A 31 -12.85 0.16 8.38
N GLY A 32 -13.83 0.51 7.53
CA GLY A 32 -13.75 0.34 6.08
C GLY A 32 -12.59 1.12 5.43
N PHE A 33 -12.26 2.29 5.93
CA PHE A 33 -11.11 3.07 5.45
C PHE A 33 -9.79 2.33 5.68
N ARG A 34 -9.57 1.73 6.87
CA ARG A 34 -8.38 0.92 7.14
C ARG A 34 -8.28 -0.30 6.21
N ASN A 35 -9.40 -0.90 5.83
CA ASN A 35 -9.38 -2.00 4.86
C ASN A 35 -8.91 -1.52 3.48
N ARG A 36 -9.26 -0.29 3.09
CA ARG A 36 -8.75 0.33 1.87
C ARG A 36 -7.24 0.58 1.96
N VAL A 37 -6.76 1.07 3.11
CA VAL A 37 -5.32 1.24 3.37
C VAL A 37 -4.58 -0.09 3.31
N ARG A 38 -5.11 -1.17 3.89
CA ARG A 38 -4.53 -2.52 3.80
C ARG A 38 -4.44 -3.06 2.37
N SER A 39 -5.31 -2.59 1.48
CA SER A 39 -5.32 -3.02 0.08
C SER A 39 -4.25 -2.32 -0.76
N LEU A 40 -3.54 -1.33 -0.22
CA LEU A 40 -2.39 -0.73 -0.88
C LEU A 40 -1.23 -1.71 -0.97
N LYS A 41 -0.49 -1.65 -2.07
CA LYS A 41 0.71 -2.47 -2.31
C LYS A 41 1.92 -1.55 -2.55
N ALA A 42 3.11 -2.06 -2.25
CA ALA A 42 4.35 -1.37 -2.59
C ALA A 42 4.40 -1.07 -4.09
N GLY A 43 4.73 0.17 -4.44
CA GLY A 43 4.71 0.70 -5.79
C GLY A 43 3.39 1.36 -6.21
N ASP A 44 2.32 1.32 -5.39
CA ASP A 44 1.13 2.14 -5.63
C ASP A 44 1.47 3.61 -5.42
N ARG A 45 0.91 4.49 -6.23
CA ARG A 45 1.06 5.94 -6.09
C ARG A 45 -0.19 6.53 -5.47
N ILE A 46 -0.03 7.21 -4.35
CA ILE A 46 -1.13 7.85 -3.64
C ILE A 46 -0.79 9.29 -3.26
N THR A 47 -1.82 10.11 -3.06
CA THR A 47 -1.74 11.38 -2.34
C THR A 47 -2.36 11.17 -0.97
N ALA A 48 -1.58 11.34 0.09
CA ALA A 48 -2.04 11.17 1.46
C ALA A 48 -2.29 12.53 2.12
N CYS A 49 -3.37 12.65 2.88
CA CYS A 49 -3.71 13.86 3.62
C CYS A 49 -4.14 13.50 5.04
N GLY A 50 -3.72 14.35 5.99
CA GLY A 50 -4.04 14.19 7.39
C GLY A 50 -3.22 15.11 8.26
N GLU A 51 -3.26 14.89 9.57
CA GLU A 51 -2.50 15.65 10.55
C GLU A 51 -1.17 14.97 10.85
N VAL A 52 -0.06 15.71 10.81
CA VAL A 52 1.25 15.21 11.24
C VAL A 52 1.42 15.47 12.73
N THR A 53 1.65 14.41 13.50
CA THR A 53 1.91 14.46 14.94
C THR A 53 3.09 13.53 15.25
N ASP A 54 4.09 14.06 15.95
CA ASP A 54 5.30 13.29 16.34
C ASP A 54 5.96 12.56 15.15
N GLY A 55 6.01 13.21 13.97
CA GLY A 55 6.61 12.64 12.76
C GLY A 55 5.78 11.58 12.04
N THR A 56 4.55 11.31 12.50
CA THR A 56 3.63 10.37 11.88
C THR A 56 2.41 11.09 11.30
N LEU A 57 2.06 10.82 10.04
CA LEU A 57 0.84 11.31 9.40
C LEU A 57 -0.35 10.46 9.87
N LYS A 58 -1.25 11.07 10.63
CA LYS A 58 -2.57 10.49 10.93
C LYS A 58 -3.45 10.60 9.70
N LEU A 59 -3.61 9.49 8.99
CA LEU A 59 -4.26 9.46 7.68
C LEU A 59 -5.78 9.67 7.81
N GLU A 60 -6.28 10.76 7.23
CA GLU A 60 -7.72 11.10 7.19
C GLU A 60 -8.34 10.82 5.82
N LYS A 61 -7.59 11.05 4.76
CA LYS A 61 -7.99 10.75 3.38
C LYS A 61 -6.78 10.42 2.53
N PHE A 62 -6.98 9.64 1.48
CA PHE A 62 -5.96 9.46 0.45
C PHE A 62 -6.61 9.34 -0.93
N ALA A 63 -5.89 9.76 -1.95
CA ALA A 63 -6.26 9.53 -3.33
C ALA A 63 -5.34 8.49 -3.94
N VAL A 64 -5.92 7.50 -4.59
CA VAL A 64 -5.17 6.57 -5.44
C VAL A 64 -4.91 7.26 -6.79
N ARG A 65 -3.64 7.45 -7.12
CA ARG A 65 -3.17 8.04 -8.38
C ARG A 65 -2.84 6.98 -9.40
N ASP A 66 -2.14 5.93 -8.95
CA ASP A 66 -1.83 4.77 -9.78
C ASP A 66 -1.73 3.50 -8.93
N LEU A 67 -1.97 2.35 -9.54
CA LEU A 67 -1.96 1.05 -8.87
C LEU A 67 -1.04 0.09 -9.61
N VAL A 68 -0.22 -0.62 -8.86
CA VAL A 68 0.50 -1.78 -9.37
C VAL A 68 -0.53 -2.85 -9.74
N ARG A 69 -0.60 -3.21 -11.03
CA ARG A 69 -1.54 -4.19 -11.57
C ARG A 69 -0.89 -5.48 -12.01
N THR A 70 0.41 -5.58 -11.87
CA THR A 70 1.17 -6.78 -12.20
C THR A 70 2.15 -7.10 -11.09
N GLU A 71 2.39 -8.37 -10.87
CA GLU A 71 3.45 -8.84 -9.98
C GLU A 71 4.33 -9.87 -10.68
N ALA A 72 5.59 -9.90 -10.28
CA ALA A 72 6.55 -10.85 -10.82
C ALA A 72 6.43 -12.19 -10.10
N VAL A 73 5.85 -13.18 -10.75
CA VAL A 73 5.64 -14.53 -10.22
C VAL A 73 6.61 -15.54 -10.81
N THR A 74 6.78 -16.67 -10.12
CA THR A 74 7.52 -17.81 -10.68
C THR A 74 6.83 -18.28 -11.96
N PRO A 75 7.57 -18.46 -13.09
CA PRO A 75 6.98 -18.88 -14.34
C PRO A 75 6.46 -20.31 -14.25
N ASP A 76 5.40 -20.58 -15.02
CA ASP A 76 4.93 -21.93 -15.27
C ASP A 76 5.62 -22.50 -16.49
N CYS A 77 5.82 -23.82 -16.48
CA CYS A 77 6.45 -24.53 -17.59
C CYS A 77 5.54 -24.51 -18.83
N PRO A 78 6.01 -24.05 -20.00
CA PRO A 78 5.21 -24.01 -21.21
C PRO A 78 4.83 -25.43 -21.72
N ASP A 79 5.62 -26.44 -21.35
CA ASP A 79 5.40 -27.82 -21.84
C ASP A 79 4.41 -28.60 -20.97
N CYS A 80 4.43 -28.43 -19.64
CA CYS A 80 3.59 -29.23 -18.75
C CYS A 80 2.70 -28.39 -17.81
N GLY A 81 2.78 -27.05 -17.87
CA GLY A 81 1.97 -26.15 -17.05
C GLY A 81 2.29 -26.11 -15.55
N ARG A 82 3.33 -26.83 -15.11
CA ARG A 82 3.72 -26.83 -13.69
C ARG A 82 4.60 -25.65 -13.36
N SER A 83 4.44 -25.14 -12.14
CA SER A 83 5.28 -24.06 -11.62
C SER A 83 6.74 -24.48 -11.52
N MET A 84 7.61 -23.73 -12.14
CA MET A 84 9.04 -23.98 -12.17
C MET A 84 9.68 -23.73 -10.81
N LYS A 85 10.91 -24.20 -10.63
CA LYS A 85 11.71 -23.96 -9.43
C LYS A 85 12.95 -23.14 -9.77
N SER A 86 13.40 -22.31 -8.84
CA SER A 86 14.66 -21.58 -9.00
C SER A 86 15.79 -22.57 -9.22
N ALA A 87 16.60 -22.32 -10.26
CA ALA A 87 17.77 -23.13 -10.58
C ALA A 87 19.00 -22.73 -9.75
N GLY A 88 18.95 -21.60 -9.05
CA GLY A 88 20.01 -21.05 -8.24
C GLY A 88 20.09 -19.53 -8.35
N ARG A 89 21.04 -18.92 -7.62
CA ARG A 89 21.22 -17.48 -7.66
C ARG A 89 21.65 -17.04 -9.06
N ASN A 90 20.84 -16.19 -9.70
CA ASN A 90 21.04 -15.70 -11.08
C ASN A 90 21.03 -16.79 -12.17
N GLN A 91 20.43 -17.95 -11.91
CA GLN A 91 20.35 -19.06 -12.88
C GLN A 91 18.93 -19.26 -13.44
N GLY A 92 18.01 -18.34 -13.16
CA GLY A 92 16.64 -18.42 -13.64
C GLY A 92 15.83 -19.53 -12.97
N TYR A 93 14.92 -20.14 -13.75
CA TYR A 93 13.99 -21.16 -13.30
C TYR A 93 14.08 -22.40 -14.17
N ARG A 94 13.79 -23.57 -13.60
CA ARG A 94 13.79 -24.85 -14.31
C ARG A 94 12.61 -25.71 -13.90
N CYS A 95 11.99 -26.35 -14.87
CA CYS A 95 11.01 -27.38 -14.64
C CYS A 95 11.70 -28.67 -14.19
N ARG A 96 11.24 -29.28 -13.12
CA ARG A 96 11.82 -30.54 -12.60
C ARG A 96 11.43 -31.74 -13.44
N ASP A 97 10.28 -31.67 -14.13
CA ASP A 97 9.75 -32.80 -14.92
C ASP A 97 10.22 -32.73 -16.36
N CYS A 98 10.15 -31.58 -17.00
CA CYS A 98 10.49 -31.43 -18.45
C CYS A 98 11.94 -30.97 -18.66
N GLY A 99 12.62 -30.43 -17.64
CA GLY A 99 13.96 -29.85 -17.75
C GLY A 99 14.00 -28.50 -18.47
N THR A 100 12.85 -27.98 -18.93
CA THR A 100 12.72 -26.66 -19.59
C THR A 100 13.13 -25.56 -18.67
N SER A 101 13.86 -24.56 -19.19
CA SER A 101 14.39 -23.42 -18.44
C SER A 101 13.68 -22.12 -18.82
N ALA A 102 13.60 -21.17 -17.86
CA ALA A 102 13.16 -19.80 -18.07
C ALA A 102 14.12 -18.83 -17.36
N ASP A 103 14.45 -17.72 -18.02
CA ASP A 103 15.49 -16.82 -17.55
C ASP A 103 15.06 -15.95 -16.35
N GLY A 104 13.75 -15.77 -16.14
CA GLY A 104 13.25 -14.87 -15.10
C GLY A 104 11.82 -15.14 -14.67
N LYS A 105 11.32 -14.26 -13.81
CA LYS A 105 9.93 -14.22 -13.38
C LYS A 105 9.03 -13.73 -14.51
N THR A 106 7.80 -14.23 -14.53
CA THR A 106 6.75 -13.78 -15.46
C THR A 106 5.86 -12.75 -14.78
N ALA A 107 5.47 -11.69 -15.50
CA ALA A 107 4.50 -10.73 -15.01
C ALA A 107 3.09 -11.33 -15.04
N GLN A 108 2.43 -11.38 -13.91
CA GLN A 108 1.05 -11.81 -13.77
C GLN A 108 0.18 -10.63 -13.35
N SER A 109 -1.00 -10.48 -14.00
CA SER A 109 -1.99 -9.48 -13.60
C SER A 109 -2.60 -9.83 -12.26
N ILE A 110 -2.76 -8.81 -11.43
CA ILE A 110 -3.41 -8.90 -10.12
C ILE A 110 -4.69 -8.07 -10.09
N GLU A 111 -5.75 -8.65 -9.54
CA GLU A 111 -6.95 -7.90 -9.26
C GLU A 111 -6.74 -7.00 -8.05
N ARG A 112 -7.23 -5.77 -8.14
CA ARG A 112 -7.11 -4.78 -7.07
C ARG A 112 -8.49 -4.41 -6.57
N GLY A 113 -8.67 -4.46 -5.27
CA GLY A 113 -9.89 -4.00 -4.57
C GLY A 113 -9.95 -2.47 -4.42
N LEU A 114 -9.01 -1.75 -5.00
CA LEU A 114 -8.96 -0.29 -5.05
C LEU A 114 -9.07 0.19 -6.50
N GLU A 115 -9.66 1.37 -6.67
CA GLU A 115 -9.72 2.10 -7.92
C GLU A 115 -9.07 3.48 -7.76
N ARG A 116 -8.80 4.15 -8.87
CA ARG A 116 -8.36 5.55 -8.83
C ARG A 116 -9.46 6.42 -8.23
N GLY A 117 -9.12 7.29 -7.31
CA GLY A 117 -10.06 8.18 -6.66
C GLY A 117 -9.74 8.43 -5.19
N TRP A 118 -10.58 9.22 -4.56
CA TRP A 118 -10.46 9.60 -3.16
C TRP A 118 -11.14 8.59 -2.23
N TYR A 119 -10.49 8.32 -1.12
CA TYR A 119 -10.98 7.52 -0.01
C TYR A 119 -10.83 8.34 1.27
N GLU A 120 -11.91 8.47 2.04
CA GLU A 120 -11.95 9.29 3.25
C GLU A 120 -12.44 8.47 4.44
N VAL A 121 -12.05 8.90 5.64
CA VAL A 121 -12.63 8.38 6.89
C VAL A 121 -14.11 8.79 6.97
N PRO A 122 -14.99 7.91 7.47
CA PRO A 122 -16.39 8.29 7.71
C PRO A 122 -16.50 9.52 8.62
N PRO A 123 -17.49 10.40 8.40
CA PRO A 123 -17.68 11.61 9.22
C PRO A 123 -17.66 11.35 10.74
N VAL A 124 -18.27 10.25 11.17
CA VAL A 124 -18.30 9.85 12.59
C VAL A 124 -16.92 9.54 13.16
N ALA A 125 -15.96 9.12 12.34
CA ALA A 125 -14.61 8.82 12.77
C ALA A 125 -13.70 10.07 12.84
N ARG A 126 -14.05 11.15 12.14
CA ARG A 126 -13.32 12.44 12.21
C ARG A 126 -13.39 13.07 13.60
N TRP A 127 -14.46 12.80 14.35
CA TRP A 127 -14.65 13.30 15.72
C TRP A 127 -13.80 12.56 16.76
N SER A 128 -13.45 11.31 16.50
CA SER A 128 -12.64 10.48 17.41
C SER A 128 -11.15 10.73 17.27
N VAL A 129 -10.70 11.34 16.19
CA VAL A 129 -9.30 11.68 15.93
C VAL A 129 -8.96 13.09 16.46
N ALA A 130 -9.96 13.95 16.58
CA ALA A 130 -9.81 15.26 17.22
C ALA A 130 -9.93 15.11 18.74
N ASP A 131 -8.82 15.26 19.46
CA ASP A 131 -8.82 15.43 20.91
C ASP A 131 -9.76 16.59 21.28
N SER A 132 -10.80 16.30 22.07
CA SER A 132 -11.87 17.21 22.44
C SER A 132 -11.43 18.39 23.32
N THR A 133 -10.13 18.56 23.57
CA THR A 133 -9.56 19.55 24.49
C THR A 133 -8.84 20.72 23.81
N ARG A 134 -8.70 20.76 22.48
CA ARG A 134 -8.11 21.91 21.79
C ARG A 134 -9.17 22.84 21.19
N PRO A 135 -9.09 24.17 21.45
CA PRO A 135 -9.93 25.11 20.74
C PRO A 135 -9.65 25.06 19.25
N ARG A 136 -10.72 25.07 18.45
CA ARG A 136 -10.67 25.11 16.99
C ARG A 136 -9.85 26.32 16.51
N THR A 137 -8.56 26.16 16.39
CA THR A 137 -7.80 27.01 15.49
C THR A 137 -8.16 26.54 14.09
N ARG A 138 -8.73 27.41 13.27
CA ARG A 138 -8.97 27.18 11.84
C ARG A 138 -7.75 26.49 11.28
N LEU A 139 -7.91 25.24 10.86
CA LEU A 139 -6.89 24.50 10.17
C LEU A 139 -6.43 25.37 9.00
N ALA A 140 -5.22 25.88 9.06
CA ALA A 140 -4.52 26.22 7.84
C ALA A 140 -4.51 24.93 7.04
N GLU A 141 -5.17 24.94 5.89
CA GLU A 141 -5.09 23.87 4.90
C GLU A 141 -3.64 23.84 4.38
N THR A 142 -2.77 23.26 5.18
CA THR A 142 -1.50 22.79 4.65
C THR A 142 -1.87 21.45 4.01
N GLU A 143 -2.35 21.53 2.78
CA GLU A 143 -2.40 20.38 1.88
C GLU A 143 -0.97 19.89 1.70
N CYS A 144 -0.52 19.04 2.60
CA CYS A 144 0.67 18.26 2.37
C CYS A 144 0.27 17.12 1.42
N CYS A 145 0.11 17.45 0.15
CA CYS A 145 -0.02 16.48 -0.93
C CYS A 145 1.39 15.96 -1.21
N LEU A 146 1.81 14.94 -0.49
CA LEU A 146 2.96 14.15 -0.88
C LEU A 146 2.48 13.11 -1.91
N GLU A 147 2.86 13.28 -3.16
CA GLU A 147 2.77 12.21 -4.15
C GLU A 147 3.94 11.26 -3.89
N VAL A 148 3.63 10.06 -3.42
CA VAL A 148 4.65 9.12 -3.00
C VAL A 148 4.38 7.75 -3.60
N PRO A 149 5.36 7.12 -4.25
CA PRO A 149 5.32 5.68 -4.49
C PRO A 149 5.36 4.95 -3.13
N VAL A 150 4.41 4.08 -2.88
CA VAL A 150 4.32 3.23 -1.69
C VAL A 150 5.23 2.01 -1.88
#